data_451fbce188c1574ba1eab8fbc47d1b73
#
_entry.id   451fbce188c1574ba1eab8fbc47d1b73
#
_cell.length_a   1.000
_cell.length_b   1.000
_cell.length_c   1.000
_cell.angle_alpha   90.00
_cell.angle_beta   90.00
_cell.angle_gamma   90.00
#
_symmetry.space_group_name_H-M   'P 1'
#
loop_
_entity.id
_entity.type
_entity.pdbx_description
1 polymer ?
#
loop_
_entity_poly.entity_id
_entity_poly.type
_entity_poly.pdbx_seq_one_letter_code
_entity_poly.pdbx_strand_id
1 'polypeptide(L)'
;MRNFARLLLLILIFAVMALGPRAWNYAQTQGPVPGWVTLAGQPPAGSNLDEIAEAIRAPYYTEPVWVYYGEERLLLRPEEVGFSVDAEAMLVEAEAQREGLGFWRGFVDEILHQTPEPLDIPLRYDVDETAVGDWLSDVAARYDRPPTSAVVAPIREDVPFTTTVVFRPGQPGLRLDREASAPRLLEALASPNPEGRQAWLVLAEAAPPPPDVTLLEEVLQERMERTSLLSSVFVRHVASGQEVNIRGDVAYSGMSVLKIPIFIGVYRTLDGPADVETAVALTSTMTLPGVSNAYANWLLTQISEGSAQEGAQQVTRFMRRMGLTNSYMAAPYDADVPIPHVVTAANSRSDFSADPDPYMQTTPKEMGLLLEMLVRCAEGKGALLAAYPDEILPEECREVIALLEMNPISTFIKAGLPEGTRLAHKHGFSNENQSDAGIIWGPGGPYVLSISVYQPHWVEYRYSHPLMADIAKATWDFFALWAATRAE
;
A
#
# COMPACT_ATOMS: atom_id res chain seq x y z
N MET A 1 48.79 -90.41 -11.07
CA MET A 1 48.42 -89.58 -9.89
C MET A 1 49.63 -88.89 -9.26
N ARG A 2 50.82 -89.55 -9.04
CA ARG A 2 51.95 -88.90 -8.33
C ARG A 2 52.62 -87.74 -9.10
N ASN A 3 52.63 -87.74 -10.43
CA ASN A 3 53.17 -86.65 -11.27
C ASN A 3 52.23 -85.46 -11.42
N PHE A 4 50.91 -85.65 -11.38
CA PHE A 4 49.90 -84.61 -11.35
C PHE A 4 49.93 -83.85 -10.03
N ALA A 5 50.09 -84.53 -8.91
CA ALA A 5 50.22 -83.88 -7.58
C ALA A 5 51.52 -83.04 -7.50
N ARG A 6 52.66 -83.54 -8.10
CA ARG A 6 53.90 -82.78 -8.15
C ARG A 6 53.79 -81.49 -9.02
N LEU A 7 53.06 -81.61 -10.14
CA LEU A 7 52.81 -80.45 -11.04
C LEU A 7 51.94 -79.41 -10.34
N LEU A 8 50.91 -79.85 -9.66
CA LEU A 8 50.06 -78.98 -8.85
C LEU A 8 50.83 -78.27 -7.72
N LEU A 9 51.70 -79.00 -7.06
CA LEU A 9 52.57 -78.44 -6.02
C LEU A 9 53.55 -77.40 -6.56
N LEU A 10 54.14 -77.66 -7.71
CA LEU A 10 55.03 -76.64 -8.37
C LEU A 10 54.30 -75.43 -8.83
N ILE A 11 53.09 -75.60 -9.36
CA ILE A 11 52.23 -74.44 -9.72
C ILE A 11 51.87 -73.66 -8.49
N LEU A 12 51.54 -74.29 -7.39
CA LEU A 12 51.21 -73.63 -6.13
C LEU A 12 52.40 -72.88 -5.55
N ILE A 13 53.61 -73.52 -5.54
CA ILE A 13 54.87 -72.86 -5.10
C ILE A 13 55.20 -71.67 -5.96
N PHE A 14 55.06 -71.79 -7.29
CA PHE A 14 55.31 -70.68 -8.21
C PHE A 14 54.29 -69.56 -8.01
N ALA A 15 53.02 -69.84 -7.83
CA ALA A 15 51.98 -68.88 -7.54
C ALA A 15 52.24 -68.11 -6.22
N VAL A 16 52.65 -68.85 -5.17
CA VAL A 16 53.00 -68.26 -3.86
C VAL A 16 54.28 -67.39 -3.98
N MET A 17 55.30 -67.79 -4.72
CA MET A 17 56.50 -67.02 -4.95
C MET A 17 56.27 -65.79 -5.83
N ALA A 18 55.38 -65.90 -6.81
CA ALA A 18 55.10 -64.74 -7.75
C ALA A 18 54.09 -63.77 -7.16
N LEU A 19 53.05 -64.23 -6.45
CA LEU A 19 51.96 -63.43 -5.92
C LEU A 19 52.18 -63.04 -4.46
N GLY A 20 52.90 -63.84 -3.67
CA GLY A 20 53.12 -63.56 -2.22
C GLY A 20 53.77 -62.20 -1.97
N PRO A 21 54.89 -61.82 -2.64
CA PRO A 21 55.48 -60.49 -2.48
C PRO A 21 54.56 -59.38 -2.94
N ARG A 22 53.78 -59.63 -4.01
CA ARG A 22 52.80 -58.62 -4.51
C ARG A 22 51.63 -58.47 -3.53
N ALA A 23 51.11 -59.57 -2.96
CA ALA A 23 50.05 -59.53 -1.94
C ALA A 23 50.55 -58.82 -0.69
N TRP A 24 51.81 -59.09 -0.27
CA TRP A 24 52.43 -58.40 0.85
C TRP A 24 52.58 -56.91 0.59
N ASN A 25 53.07 -56.54 -0.59
CA ASN A 25 53.19 -55.10 -0.97
C ASN A 25 51.80 -54.43 -1.04
N TYR A 26 50.82 -55.10 -1.63
CA TYR A 26 49.44 -54.67 -1.65
C TYR A 26 48.89 -54.43 -0.22
N ALA A 27 49.12 -55.35 0.70
CA ALA A 27 48.71 -55.21 2.10
C ALA A 27 49.38 -54.00 2.76
N GLN A 28 50.66 -53.71 2.44
CA GLN A 28 51.41 -52.57 3.01
C GLN A 28 51.01 -51.21 2.38
N THR A 29 50.49 -51.21 1.18
CA THR A 29 50.05 -49.99 0.49
C THR A 29 48.60 -49.64 0.75
N GLN A 30 47.83 -50.52 1.40
CA GLN A 30 46.46 -50.22 1.79
C GLN A 30 46.42 -49.19 2.90
N GLY A 31 45.90 -48.03 2.63
CA GLY A 31 45.58 -47.03 3.65
C GLY A 31 44.37 -47.47 4.49
N PRO A 32 44.09 -46.77 5.58
CA PRO A 32 42.93 -47.03 6.41
C PRO A 32 41.59 -46.83 5.66
N VAL A 33 41.55 -45.97 4.67
CA VAL A 33 40.41 -45.76 3.73
C VAL A 33 40.87 -46.04 2.29
N PRO A 34 40.09 -46.81 1.49
CA PRO A 34 40.45 -47.08 0.10
C PRO A 34 40.53 -45.83 -0.75
N GLY A 35 41.55 -45.79 -1.63
CA GLY A 35 41.80 -44.59 -2.49
C GLY A 35 40.72 -44.28 -3.54
N TRP A 36 39.75 -45.20 -3.77
CA TRP A 36 38.60 -45.02 -4.65
C TRP A 36 37.36 -44.46 -3.88
N VAL A 37 37.46 -44.29 -2.55
CA VAL A 37 36.42 -43.68 -1.71
C VAL A 37 36.78 -42.23 -1.50
N THR A 38 35.83 -41.34 -1.75
CA THR A 38 35.89 -39.92 -1.33
C THR A 38 34.98 -39.67 -0.13
N LEU A 39 35.36 -38.73 0.70
CA LEU A 39 34.63 -38.36 1.92
C LEU A 39 34.22 -36.91 1.78
N ALA A 40 32.92 -36.64 1.66
CA ALA A 40 32.38 -35.34 1.33
C ALA A 40 33.03 -34.67 0.08
N GLY A 41 33.20 -35.47 -0.99
CA GLY A 41 33.83 -35.07 -2.24
C GLY A 41 35.35 -34.91 -2.19
N GLN A 42 36.01 -35.20 -1.05
CA GLN A 42 37.45 -35.06 -0.84
C GLN A 42 38.13 -36.42 -0.78
N PRO A 43 39.32 -36.63 -1.42
CA PRO A 43 40.09 -37.82 -1.24
C PRO A 43 40.56 -37.94 0.24
N PRO A 44 40.67 -39.16 0.80
CA PRO A 44 41.16 -39.36 2.17
C PRO A 44 42.62 -38.88 2.27
N ALA A 45 42.86 -37.92 3.20
CA ALA A 45 44.17 -37.34 3.42
C ALA A 45 44.63 -37.65 4.86
N GLY A 46 45.60 -38.52 5.03
CA GLY A 46 46.18 -38.91 6.33
C GLY A 46 46.73 -40.32 6.32
N SER A 47 47.55 -40.66 7.29
CA SER A 47 48.21 -41.98 7.43
C SER A 47 47.45 -42.92 8.38
N ASN A 48 46.56 -42.36 9.20
CA ASN A 48 45.71 -43.06 10.14
C ASN A 48 44.30 -42.43 10.20
N LEU A 49 43.35 -43.11 10.88
CA LEU A 49 41.96 -42.67 10.93
C LEU A 49 41.78 -41.31 11.60
N ASP A 50 42.55 -41.01 12.64
CA ASP A 50 42.47 -39.73 13.36
C ASP A 50 42.89 -38.57 12.46
N GLU A 51 43.99 -38.72 11.70
CA GLU A 51 44.46 -37.73 10.76
C GLU A 51 43.44 -37.49 9.62
N ILE A 52 42.79 -38.56 9.14
CA ILE A 52 41.74 -38.47 8.10
C ILE A 52 40.52 -37.79 8.68
N ALA A 53 40.11 -38.12 9.91
CA ALA A 53 38.98 -37.44 10.57
C ALA A 53 39.22 -35.94 10.73
N GLU A 54 40.43 -35.54 11.12
CA GLU A 54 40.80 -34.13 11.26
C GLU A 54 40.82 -33.43 9.89
N ALA A 55 41.35 -34.10 8.87
CA ALA A 55 41.35 -33.57 7.49
C ALA A 55 39.94 -33.37 6.93
N ILE A 56 38.97 -34.24 7.29
CA ILE A 56 37.56 -34.07 6.93
C ILE A 56 36.95 -32.85 7.66
N ARG A 57 37.26 -32.66 8.92
CA ARG A 57 36.70 -31.55 9.73
C ARG A 57 37.28 -30.19 9.39
N ALA A 58 38.59 -30.13 9.12
CA ALA A 58 39.33 -28.87 8.98
C ALA A 58 38.66 -27.85 8.05
N PRO A 59 38.15 -28.18 6.83
CA PRO A 59 37.55 -27.21 5.93
C PRO A 59 36.32 -26.49 6.52
N TYR A 60 35.61 -27.12 7.44
CA TYR A 60 34.37 -26.58 8.02
C TYR A 60 34.59 -25.63 9.20
N TYR A 61 35.78 -25.66 9.84
CA TYR A 61 36.09 -24.86 11.03
C TYR A 61 37.20 -23.82 10.80
N THR A 62 38.00 -23.97 9.76
CA THR A 62 39.11 -23.04 9.48
C THR A 62 38.62 -21.67 9.05
N GLU A 63 37.52 -21.63 8.31
CA GLU A 63 36.92 -20.38 7.82
C GLU A 63 35.45 -20.26 8.28
N PRO A 64 35.04 -19.07 8.73
CA PRO A 64 33.65 -18.81 9.08
C PRO A 64 32.75 -18.81 7.85
N VAL A 65 31.43 -18.87 8.09
CA VAL A 65 30.42 -18.65 7.04
C VAL A 65 30.13 -17.17 6.95
N TRP A 66 30.20 -16.62 5.73
CA TRP A 66 29.81 -15.26 5.44
C TRP A 66 28.31 -15.22 5.15
N VAL A 67 27.59 -14.45 5.96
CA VAL A 67 26.14 -14.34 5.85
C VAL A 67 25.79 -12.92 5.43
N TYR A 68 24.93 -12.78 4.42
CA TYR A 68 24.54 -11.50 3.86
C TYR A 68 23.07 -11.22 4.17
N TYR A 69 22.84 -10.12 4.89
CA TYR A 69 21.53 -9.53 5.09
C TYR A 69 21.42 -8.28 4.18
N GLY A 70 20.92 -8.41 2.97
CA GLY A 70 21.00 -7.36 1.96
C GLY A 70 22.45 -6.99 1.65
N GLU A 71 22.83 -5.75 1.94
CA GLU A 71 24.21 -5.26 1.77
C GLU A 71 25.08 -5.48 3.02
N GLU A 72 24.47 -5.82 4.14
CA GLU A 72 25.18 -6.05 5.41
C GLU A 72 25.86 -7.43 5.39
N ARG A 73 27.11 -7.46 5.82
CA ARG A 73 27.93 -8.66 5.87
C ARG A 73 28.16 -9.11 7.29
N LEU A 74 27.71 -10.29 7.62
CA LEU A 74 27.78 -10.91 8.94
C LEU A 74 28.71 -12.12 8.90
N LEU A 75 29.13 -12.55 10.06
CA LEU A 75 30.01 -13.70 10.22
C LEU A 75 29.33 -14.68 11.17
N LEU A 76 29.21 -15.94 10.72
CA LEU A 76 28.72 -17.03 11.52
C LEU A 76 29.85 -18.06 11.71
N ARG A 77 30.12 -18.39 12.97
CA ARG A 77 31.01 -19.49 13.30
C ARG A 77 30.18 -20.77 13.47
N PRO A 78 30.63 -21.92 12.95
CA PRO A 78 29.88 -23.19 13.04
C PRO A 78 29.46 -23.57 14.45
N GLU A 79 30.31 -23.26 15.43
CA GLU A 79 30.10 -23.59 16.85
C GLU A 79 28.93 -22.79 17.45
N GLU A 80 28.63 -21.60 16.92
CA GLU A 80 27.54 -20.75 17.40
C GLU A 80 26.15 -21.35 17.17
N VAL A 81 26.04 -22.29 16.22
CA VAL A 81 24.80 -23.01 15.87
C VAL A 81 24.91 -24.52 16.10
N GLY A 82 25.91 -24.94 16.91
CA GLY A 82 26.11 -26.35 17.25
C GLY A 82 26.41 -27.25 16.04
N PHE A 83 26.93 -26.66 14.95
CA PHE A 83 27.31 -27.44 13.76
C PHE A 83 28.52 -28.31 14.07
N SER A 84 28.39 -29.63 13.84
CA SER A 84 29.47 -30.58 14.06
C SER A 84 29.53 -31.64 12.97
N VAL A 85 30.74 -31.92 12.46
CA VAL A 85 30.99 -32.93 11.43
C VAL A 85 31.25 -34.29 12.09
N ASP A 86 30.40 -35.28 11.81
CA ASP A 86 30.53 -36.66 12.27
C ASP A 86 31.47 -37.44 11.34
N ALA A 87 32.77 -37.11 11.40
CA ALA A 87 33.80 -37.81 10.62
C ALA A 87 33.94 -39.26 11.00
N GLU A 88 33.68 -39.64 12.27
CA GLU A 88 33.74 -41.01 12.75
C GLU A 88 32.67 -41.89 12.04
N ALA A 89 31.44 -41.44 11.93
CA ALA A 89 30.40 -42.17 11.20
C ALA A 89 30.77 -42.34 9.71
N MET A 90 31.36 -41.32 9.09
CA MET A 90 31.82 -41.39 7.69
C MET A 90 32.96 -42.41 7.52
N LEU A 91 33.92 -42.47 8.46
CA LEU A 91 35.01 -43.44 8.44
C LEU A 91 34.52 -44.88 8.68
N VAL A 92 33.59 -45.12 9.60
CA VAL A 92 32.95 -46.42 9.80
C VAL A 92 32.27 -46.92 8.53
N GLU A 93 31.60 -46.03 7.79
CA GLU A 93 30.97 -46.37 6.53
C GLU A 93 32.02 -46.71 5.44
N ALA A 94 33.13 -45.96 5.40
CA ALA A 94 34.26 -46.23 4.48
C ALA A 94 34.93 -47.58 4.77
N GLU A 95 35.15 -47.92 6.06
CA GLU A 95 35.68 -49.22 6.46
C GLU A 95 34.75 -50.36 6.11
N ALA A 96 33.45 -50.23 6.29
CA ALA A 96 32.45 -51.22 5.89
C ALA A 96 32.48 -51.53 4.40
N GLN A 97 32.74 -50.53 3.56
CA GLN A 97 32.92 -50.73 2.12
C GLN A 97 34.19 -51.49 1.79
N ARG A 98 35.27 -51.26 2.51
CA ARG A 98 36.53 -52.01 2.39
C ARG A 98 36.36 -53.48 2.76
N GLU A 99 35.70 -53.79 3.87
CA GLU A 99 35.45 -55.14 4.32
C GLU A 99 34.54 -55.92 3.36
N GLY A 100 33.55 -55.25 2.76
CA GLY A 100 32.59 -55.87 1.81
C GLY A 100 33.26 -56.39 0.52
N LEU A 101 34.39 -55.81 0.08
CA LEU A 101 35.13 -56.25 -1.10
C LEU A 101 36.04 -57.46 -0.84
N GLY A 102 36.51 -57.64 0.38
CA GLY A 102 37.44 -58.67 0.79
C GLY A 102 38.86 -58.48 0.20
N PHE A 103 39.89 -58.78 1.02
CA PHE A 103 41.28 -58.58 0.65
C PHE A 103 41.66 -59.23 -0.70
N TRP A 104 41.25 -60.47 -0.91
CA TRP A 104 41.64 -61.22 -2.12
C TRP A 104 40.96 -60.66 -3.37
N ARG A 105 39.77 -60.17 -3.30
CA ARG A 105 39.10 -59.56 -4.46
C ARG A 105 39.79 -58.26 -4.84
N GLY A 106 40.05 -57.37 -3.90
CA GLY A 106 40.77 -56.11 -4.17
C GLY A 106 42.17 -56.36 -4.70
N PHE A 107 42.89 -57.37 -4.18
CA PHE A 107 44.21 -57.78 -4.71
C PHE A 107 44.13 -58.28 -6.15
N VAL A 108 43.10 -59.07 -6.51
CA VAL A 108 42.89 -59.53 -7.88
C VAL A 108 42.54 -58.39 -8.82
N ASP A 109 41.69 -57.49 -8.38
CA ASP A 109 41.30 -56.29 -9.17
C ASP A 109 42.51 -55.39 -9.44
N GLU A 110 43.42 -55.22 -8.49
CA GLU A 110 44.68 -54.49 -8.70
C GLU A 110 45.61 -55.17 -9.68
N ILE A 111 45.75 -56.49 -9.63
CA ILE A 111 46.59 -57.24 -10.60
C ILE A 111 46.00 -57.15 -12.01
N LEU A 112 44.65 -57.08 -12.10
CA LEU A 112 43.93 -56.94 -13.38
C LEU A 112 43.80 -55.51 -13.84
N HIS A 113 44.34 -54.54 -13.10
CA HIS A 113 44.19 -53.10 -13.32
C HIS A 113 42.73 -52.68 -13.42
N GLN A 114 41.84 -53.32 -12.64
CA GLN A 114 40.44 -52.99 -12.49
C GLN A 114 40.31 -52.09 -11.26
N THR A 115 39.97 -50.81 -11.47
CA THR A 115 39.64 -49.89 -10.37
C THR A 115 38.17 -50.06 -10.04
N PRO A 116 37.79 -50.19 -8.75
CA PRO A 116 36.39 -50.11 -8.31
C PRO A 116 35.78 -48.80 -8.75
N GLU A 117 34.45 -48.77 -8.94
CA GLU A 117 33.74 -47.53 -9.20
C GLU A 117 33.96 -46.56 -8.03
N PRO A 118 34.26 -45.26 -8.30
CA PRO A 118 34.42 -44.27 -7.28
C PRO A 118 33.15 -44.18 -6.44
N LEU A 119 33.29 -44.18 -5.14
CA LEU A 119 32.21 -44.03 -4.18
C LEU A 119 32.44 -42.74 -3.36
N ASP A 120 31.46 -41.87 -3.34
CA ASP A 120 31.48 -40.71 -2.44
C ASP A 120 30.59 -41.01 -1.23
N ILE A 121 31.14 -40.84 -0.03
CA ILE A 121 30.42 -40.87 1.23
C ILE A 121 30.04 -39.43 1.54
N PRO A 122 28.72 -39.09 1.55
CA PRO A 122 28.28 -37.74 1.75
C PRO A 122 28.64 -37.23 3.16
N LEU A 123 28.76 -35.93 3.28
CA LEU A 123 28.99 -35.25 4.56
C LEU A 123 27.92 -35.66 5.56
N ARG A 124 28.35 -36.15 6.74
CA ARG A 124 27.48 -36.37 7.91
C ARG A 124 27.77 -35.26 8.92
N TYR A 125 26.73 -34.57 9.33
CA TYR A 125 26.85 -33.49 10.31
C TYR A 125 25.60 -33.42 11.19
N ASP A 126 25.78 -32.93 12.39
CA ASP A 126 24.72 -32.51 13.28
C ASP A 126 24.69 -30.99 13.39
N VAL A 127 23.50 -30.43 13.66
CA VAL A 127 23.30 -29.01 13.90
C VAL A 127 22.19 -28.82 14.93
N ASP A 128 22.33 -27.83 15.78
CA ASP A 128 21.26 -27.44 16.69
C ASP A 128 20.29 -26.49 15.97
N GLU A 129 19.15 -27.03 15.52
CA GLU A 129 18.12 -26.26 14.82
C GLU A 129 17.58 -25.09 15.69
N THR A 130 17.56 -25.27 17.03
CA THR A 130 17.16 -24.21 17.95
C THR A 130 18.17 -23.06 17.93
N ALA A 131 19.46 -23.40 17.99
CA ALA A 131 20.53 -22.41 17.91
C ALA A 131 20.58 -21.67 16.56
N VAL A 132 20.28 -22.37 15.45
CA VAL A 132 20.09 -21.73 14.13
C VAL A 132 18.95 -20.74 14.16
N GLY A 133 17.79 -21.14 14.73
CA GLY A 133 16.61 -20.28 14.86
C GLY A 133 16.88 -19.07 15.75
N ASP A 134 17.59 -19.25 16.84
CA ASP A 134 17.99 -18.18 17.77
C ASP A 134 18.97 -17.21 17.10
N TRP A 135 19.98 -17.70 16.40
CA TRP A 135 20.92 -16.86 15.66
C TRP A 135 20.22 -16.02 14.59
N LEU A 136 19.30 -16.63 13.79
CA LEU A 136 18.51 -15.89 12.81
C LEU A 136 17.57 -14.88 13.47
N SER A 137 17.06 -15.17 14.67
CA SER A 137 16.23 -14.24 15.45
C SER A 137 17.03 -13.05 15.95
N ASP A 138 18.27 -13.27 16.38
CA ASP A 138 19.20 -12.22 16.79
C ASP A 138 19.60 -11.32 15.60
N VAL A 139 19.79 -11.90 14.42
CA VAL A 139 20.01 -11.13 13.18
C VAL A 139 18.78 -10.29 12.85
N ALA A 140 17.59 -10.88 12.88
CA ALA A 140 16.35 -10.15 12.65
C ALA A 140 16.18 -8.98 13.62
N ALA A 141 16.42 -9.21 14.92
CA ALA A 141 16.30 -8.17 15.95
C ALA A 141 17.25 -6.98 15.73
N ARG A 142 18.40 -7.19 15.07
CA ARG A 142 19.41 -6.15 14.82
C ARG A 142 19.21 -5.43 13.49
N TYR A 143 18.75 -6.12 12.46
CA TYR A 143 18.79 -5.62 11.08
C TYR A 143 17.40 -5.44 10.44
N ASP A 144 16.35 -6.07 10.98
CA ASP A 144 14.98 -5.83 10.51
C ASP A 144 14.60 -4.36 10.73
N ARG A 145 14.00 -3.76 9.74
CA ARG A 145 13.51 -2.39 9.79
C ARG A 145 12.00 -2.40 9.64
N PRO A 146 11.25 -1.89 10.62
CA PRO A 146 9.81 -1.75 10.45
C PRO A 146 9.49 -0.76 9.34
N PRO A 147 8.37 -0.92 8.64
CA PRO A 147 7.90 0.08 7.70
C PRO A 147 7.58 1.38 8.43
N THR A 148 7.83 2.51 7.76
CA THR A 148 7.49 3.83 8.32
C THR A 148 6.19 4.35 7.72
N SER A 149 5.45 5.15 8.50
CA SER A 149 4.24 5.82 8.02
C SER A 149 4.57 6.98 7.09
N ALA A 150 3.58 7.38 6.29
CA ALA A 150 3.64 8.62 5.52
C ALA A 150 3.76 9.84 6.45
N VAL A 151 4.43 10.88 5.98
CA VAL A 151 4.64 12.13 6.72
C VAL A 151 4.33 13.34 5.85
N VAL A 152 4.06 14.48 6.48
CA VAL A 152 3.94 15.76 5.77
C VAL A 152 5.30 16.16 5.21
N ALA A 153 5.35 16.55 3.94
CA ALA A 153 6.57 17.05 3.33
C ALA A 153 6.91 18.44 3.91
N PRO A 154 8.20 18.75 4.11
CA PRO A 154 8.62 20.08 4.54
C PRO A 154 8.13 21.14 3.56
N ILE A 155 7.59 22.23 4.09
CA ILE A 155 7.12 23.37 3.30
C ILE A 155 8.34 24.14 2.78
N ARG A 156 8.28 24.49 1.51
CA ARG A 156 9.25 25.38 0.88
C ARG A 156 8.62 26.74 0.70
N GLU A 157 9.10 27.75 1.42
CA GLU A 157 8.57 29.12 1.39
C GLU A 157 8.79 29.82 0.05
N ASP A 158 9.80 29.38 -0.71
CA ASP A 158 10.18 29.93 -2.02
C ASP A 158 9.34 29.41 -3.20
N VAL A 159 8.44 28.47 -2.97
CA VAL A 159 7.63 27.81 -4.02
C VAL A 159 6.14 27.98 -3.71
N PRO A 160 5.30 28.32 -4.71
CA PRO A 160 3.86 28.36 -4.53
C PRO A 160 3.34 27.04 -3.98
N PHE A 161 2.41 27.12 -3.01
CA PHE A 161 1.95 25.96 -2.26
C PHE A 161 1.34 24.87 -3.15
N THR A 162 0.58 25.29 -4.17
CA THR A 162 -0.06 24.40 -5.16
C THR A 162 0.92 23.61 -6.03
N THR A 163 2.22 23.95 -6.01
CA THR A 163 3.25 23.23 -6.77
C THR A 163 4.14 22.34 -5.90
N THR A 164 3.98 22.38 -4.57
CA THR A 164 4.77 21.57 -3.64
C THR A 164 4.16 20.20 -3.43
N VAL A 165 5.01 19.19 -3.19
CA VAL A 165 4.59 17.88 -2.70
C VAL A 165 4.14 18.04 -1.25
N VAL A 166 2.92 17.58 -0.95
CA VAL A 166 2.32 17.76 0.38
C VAL A 166 2.69 16.61 1.32
N PHE A 167 2.73 15.39 0.81
CA PHE A 167 3.01 14.20 1.59
C PHE A 167 4.19 13.44 1.00
N ARG A 168 4.99 12.83 1.87
CA ARG A 168 5.98 11.82 1.49
C ARG A 168 5.44 10.45 1.87
N PRO A 169 5.54 9.45 0.98
CA PRO A 169 5.14 8.09 1.29
C PRO A 169 5.97 7.54 2.44
N GLY A 170 5.40 6.63 3.18
CA GLY A 170 6.16 5.78 4.11
C GLY A 170 7.18 4.95 3.34
N GLN A 171 8.20 4.48 4.02
CA GLN A 171 9.19 3.59 3.43
C GLN A 171 8.83 2.14 3.77
N PRO A 172 9.02 1.20 2.84
CA PRO A 172 8.83 -0.20 3.11
C PRO A 172 9.80 -0.67 4.21
N GLY A 173 9.32 -1.56 5.04
CA GLY A 173 10.15 -2.27 5.99
C GLY A 173 10.91 -3.40 5.31
N LEU A 174 11.95 -3.92 5.99
CA LEU A 174 12.69 -5.10 5.58
C LEU A 174 12.67 -6.10 6.71
N ARG A 175 12.26 -7.32 6.45
CA ARG A 175 12.13 -8.37 7.45
C ARG A 175 12.80 -9.67 6.98
N LEU A 176 13.54 -10.30 7.88
CA LEU A 176 14.13 -11.61 7.62
C LEU A 176 13.04 -12.70 7.52
N ASP A 177 13.02 -13.41 6.41
CA ASP A 177 12.33 -14.69 6.31
C ASP A 177 13.22 -15.81 6.88
N ARG A 178 13.01 -16.13 8.15
CA ARG A 178 13.83 -17.10 8.89
C ARG A 178 13.66 -18.53 8.36
N GLU A 179 12.44 -18.87 7.97
CA GLU A 179 12.13 -20.21 7.46
C GLU A 179 12.80 -20.48 6.11
N ALA A 180 12.74 -19.50 5.20
CA ALA A 180 13.40 -19.60 3.91
C ALA A 180 14.94 -19.39 3.98
N SER A 181 15.45 -18.76 5.04
CA SER A 181 16.88 -18.48 5.22
C SER A 181 17.64 -19.64 5.88
N ALA A 182 17.00 -20.42 6.78
CA ALA A 182 17.64 -21.52 7.49
C ALA A 182 18.27 -22.57 6.55
N PRO A 183 17.59 -23.06 5.51
CA PRO A 183 18.21 -24.02 4.57
C PRO A 183 19.47 -23.47 3.87
N ARG A 184 19.49 -22.19 3.52
CA ARG A 184 20.64 -21.55 2.88
C ARG A 184 21.83 -21.45 3.82
N LEU A 185 21.55 -21.22 5.09
CA LEU A 185 22.58 -21.18 6.13
C LEU A 185 23.20 -22.57 6.34
N LEU A 186 22.36 -23.63 6.38
CA LEU A 186 22.82 -25.02 6.51
C LEU A 186 23.65 -25.46 5.29
N GLU A 187 23.23 -25.08 4.08
CA GLU A 187 23.99 -25.35 2.84
C GLU A 187 25.38 -24.72 2.89
N ALA A 188 25.48 -23.47 3.35
CA ALA A 188 26.76 -22.78 3.49
C ALA A 188 27.65 -23.38 4.59
N LEU A 189 27.07 -23.82 5.72
CA LEU A 189 27.77 -24.52 6.79
C LEU A 189 28.33 -25.87 6.30
N ALA A 190 27.55 -26.60 5.51
CA ALA A 190 27.92 -27.90 4.95
C ALA A 190 28.89 -27.82 3.75
N SER A 191 29.25 -26.63 3.27
CA SER A 191 30.18 -26.47 2.16
C SER A 191 31.66 -26.59 2.62
N PRO A 192 32.46 -27.49 2.02
CA PRO A 192 33.89 -27.60 2.31
C PRO A 192 34.72 -26.51 1.58
N ASN A 193 34.15 -25.82 0.61
CA ASN A 193 34.85 -24.84 -0.22
C ASN A 193 34.58 -23.42 0.27
N PRO A 194 35.61 -22.54 0.35
CA PRO A 194 35.44 -21.15 0.79
C PRO A 194 34.39 -20.37 -0.02
N GLU A 195 34.30 -20.62 -1.32
CA GLU A 195 33.32 -19.98 -2.19
C GLU A 195 31.87 -20.38 -1.87
N GLY A 196 31.66 -21.61 -1.42
CA GLY A 196 30.35 -22.12 -0.98
C GLY A 196 29.97 -21.71 0.44
N ARG A 197 30.91 -21.17 1.25
CA ARG A 197 30.66 -20.73 2.61
C ARG A 197 30.08 -19.33 2.69
N GLN A 198 29.06 -19.08 1.86
CA GLN A 198 28.35 -17.81 1.76
C GLN A 198 26.84 -18.07 1.74
N ALA A 199 26.11 -17.40 2.61
CA ALA A 199 24.67 -17.50 2.69
C ALA A 199 24.01 -16.13 2.50
N TRP A 200 23.19 -15.96 1.50
CA TRP A 200 22.30 -14.80 1.32
C TRP A 200 20.96 -15.09 1.96
N LEU A 201 20.67 -14.35 3.04
CA LEU A 201 19.41 -14.49 3.75
C LEU A 201 18.24 -14.02 2.86
N VAL A 202 17.11 -14.66 3.01
CA VAL A 202 15.88 -14.28 2.32
C VAL A 202 15.22 -13.14 3.08
N LEU A 203 15.01 -12.02 2.40
CA LEU A 203 14.39 -10.85 2.97
C LEU A 203 13.03 -10.63 2.34
N ALA A 204 12.04 -10.31 3.15
CA ALA A 204 10.70 -9.93 2.73
C ALA A 204 10.50 -8.43 2.98
N GLU A 205 9.98 -7.71 1.99
CA GLU A 205 9.55 -6.33 2.16
C GLU A 205 8.20 -6.30 2.88
N ALA A 206 8.07 -5.42 3.86
CA ALA A 206 6.80 -5.10 4.52
C ALA A 206 6.31 -3.75 3.97
N ALA A 207 5.16 -3.75 3.32
CA ALA A 207 4.59 -2.53 2.77
C ALA A 207 4.37 -1.47 3.87
N PRO A 208 4.57 -0.17 3.58
CA PRO A 208 4.24 0.89 4.52
C PRO A 208 2.73 0.91 4.77
N PRO A 209 2.30 1.27 6.01
CA PRO A 209 0.88 1.39 6.29
C PRO A 209 0.27 2.51 5.43
N PRO A 210 -1.00 2.34 4.98
CA PRO A 210 -1.70 3.41 4.28
C PRO A 210 -1.79 4.65 5.19
N PRO A 211 -1.71 5.86 4.63
CA PRO A 211 -1.80 7.09 5.40
C PRO A 211 -3.15 7.18 6.12
N ASP A 212 -3.12 7.61 7.40
CA ASP A 212 -4.31 7.89 8.17
C ASP A 212 -4.91 9.24 7.77
N VAL A 213 -6.24 9.33 7.74
CA VAL A 213 -6.96 10.55 7.36
C VAL A 213 -6.70 11.72 8.32
N THR A 214 -6.28 11.45 9.54
CA THR A 214 -5.84 12.48 10.51
C THR A 214 -4.65 13.29 10.01
N LEU A 215 -3.76 12.68 9.20
CA LEU A 215 -2.65 13.39 8.57
C LEU A 215 -3.16 14.46 7.58
N LEU A 216 -4.25 14.18 6.86
CA LEU A 216 -4.91 15.17 6.02
C LEU A 216 -5.53 16.28 6.87
N GLU A 217 -6.24 15.92 7.93
CA GLU A 217 -6.89 16.88 8.83
C GLU A 217 -5.88 17.87 9.42
N GLU A 218 -4.74 17.40 9.92
CA GLU A 218 -3.65 18.23 10.45
C GLU A 218 -3.13 19.23 9.39
N VAL A 219 -2.89 18.75 8.17
CA VAL A 219 -2.43 19.60 7.07
C VAL A 219 -3.47 20.66 6.70
N LEU A 220 -4.74 20.29 6.60
CA LEU A 220 -5.79 21.23 6.26
C LEU A 220 -5.96 22.27 7.36
N GLN A 221 -5.95 21.88 8.62
CA GLN A 221 -6.05 22.79 9.76
C GLN A 221 -4.89 23.79 9.77
N GLU A 222 -3.65 23.32 9.61
CA GLU A 222 -2.47 24.21 9.52
C GLU A 222 -2.62 25.27 8.42
N ARG A 223 -3.14 24.88 7.25
CA ARG A 223 -3.34 25.81 6.12
C ARG A 223 -4.39 26.86 6.41
N MET A 224 -5.50 26.43 7.00
CA MET A 224 -6.58 27.32 7.38
C MET A 224 -6.12 28.32 8.45
N GLU A 225 -5.28 27.94 9.39
CA GLU A 225 -4.73 28.79 10.44
C GLU A 225 -3.72 29.84 9.96
N ARG A 226 -3.16 29.67 8.75
CA ARG A 226 -2.25 30.65 8.13
C ARG A 226 -2.96 31.90 7.62
N THR A 227 -4.26 31.91 7.59
CA THR A 227 -5.07 33.05 7.15
C THR A 227 -5.94 33.54 8.29
N SER A 228 -6.36 34.82 8.20
CA SER A 228 -7.34 35.38 9.13
C SER A 228 -8.78 35.07 8.71
N LEU A 229 -8.99 34.28 7.67
CA LEU A 229 -10.32 33.91 7.19
C LEU A 229 -10.96 32.89 8.14
N LEU A 230 -12.22 33.07 8.47
CA LEU A 230 -13.01 31.96 9.01
C LEU A 230 -13.25 30.99 7.85
N SER A 231 -12.66 29.81 7.93
CA SER A 231 -12.75 28.77 6.90
C SER A 231 -13.26 27.47 7.50
N SER A 232 -14.00 26.72 6.69
CA SER A 232 -14.56 25.42 7.04
C SER A 232 -14.42 24.44 5.88
N VAL A 233 -14.10 23.20 6.19
CA VAL A 233 -13.83 22.16 5.18
C VAL A 233 -14.53 20.88 5.57
N PHE A 234 -15.16 20.24 4.60
CA PHE A 234 -15.65 18.88 4.68
C PHE A 234 -15.13 18.07 3.51
N VAL A 235 -14.49 16.95 3.80
CA VAL A 235 -13.98 15.98 2.83
C VAL A 235 -14.57 14.62 3.17
N ARG A 236 -15.02 13.86 2.18
CA ARG A 236 -15.41 12.48 2.39
C ARG A 236 -15.15 11.62 1.15
N HIS A 237 -14.39 10.55 1.34
CA HIS A 237 -14.17 9.55 0.29
C HIS A 237 -15.38 8.63 0.20
N VAL A 238 -16.02 8.59 -0.97
CA VAL A 238 -17.34 7.94 -1.13
C VAL A 238 -17.30 6.44 -0.83
N ALA A 239 -16.28 5.73 -1.29
CA ALA A 239 -16.22 4.28 -1.14
C ALA A 239 -15.80 3.83 0.27
N SER A 240 -14.77 4.46 0.87
CA SER A 240 -14.24 4.06 2.19
C SER A 240 -14.97 4.71 3.36
N GLY A 241 -15.64 5.86 3.13
CA GLY A 241 -16.25 6.67 4.19
C GLY A 241 -15.25 7.45 5.04
N GLN A 242 -13.96 7.47 4.71
CA GLN A 242 -12.99 8.32 5.38
C GLN A 242 -13.40 9.78 5.27
N GLU A 243 -13.35 10.52 6.37
CA GLU A 243 -13.91 11.85 6.49
C GLU A 243 -12.95 12.79 7.24
N VAL A 244 -12.84 14.01 6.75
CA VAL A 244 -12.28 15.16 7.48
C VAL A 244 -13.39 16.21 7.63
N ASN A 245 -13.59 16.69 8.83
CA ASN A 245 -14.63 17.66 9.15
C ASN A 245 -14.09 18.77 10.04
N ILE A 246 -13.53 19.81 9.43
CA ILE A 246 -13.01 20.98 10.17
C ILE A 246 -14.05 22.09 10.10
N ARG A 247 -14.74 22.33 11.22
CA ARG A 247 -15.82 23.34 11.32
C ARG A 247 -16.90 23.22 10.24
N GLY A 248 -17.10 22.02 9.69
CA GLY A 248 -18.00 21.79 8.56
C GLY A 248 -19.49 21.99 8.87
N ASP A 249 -19.86 22.15 10.13
CA ASP A 249 -21.20 22.44 10.63
C ASP A 249 -21.42 23.95 10.97
N VAL A 250 -20.47 24.82 10.63
CA VAL A 250 -20.66 26.29 10.67
C VAL A 250 -21.58 26.71 9.53
N ALA A 251 -22.54 27.61 9.85
CA ALA A 251 -23.45 28.15 8.87
C ALA A 251 -22.79 29.24 8.01
N TYR A 252 -22.93 29.11 6.70
CA TYR A 252 -22.51 30.10 5.70
C TYR A 252 -23.69 30.52 4.82
N SER A 253 -23.62 31.68 4.20
CA SER A 253 -24.56 32.06 3.15
C SER A 253 -24.64 30.98 2.08
N GLY A 254 -25.85 30.58 1.70
CA GLY A 254 -26.06 29.51 0.74
C GLY A 254 -25.58 29.84 -0.67
N MET A 255 -25.79 31.08 -1.06
CA MET A 255 -25.34 31.60 -2.35
C MET A 255 -25.66 30.63 -3.52
N SER A 256 -24.79 30.58 -4.51
CA SER A 256 -25.01 29.69 -5.68
C SER A 256 -24.72 28.21 -5.46
N VAL A 257 -24.20 27.79 -4.29
CA VAL A 257 -24.07 26.35 -4.01
C VAL A 257 -25.42 25.70 -3.78
N LEU A 258 -26.44 26.46 -3.35
CA LEU A 258 -27.83 25.98 -3.26
C LEU A 258 -28.51 25.70 -4.61
N LYS A 259 -27.86 26.02 -5.73
CA LYS A 259 -28.31 25.55 -7.04
C LYS A 259 -28.20 24.03 -7.21
N ILE A 260 -27.33 23.37 -6.42
CA ILE A 260 -27.23 21.90 -6.41
C ILE A 260 -28.57 21.26 -6.02
N PRO A 261 -29.18 21.58 -4.84
CA PRO A 261 -30.49 21.00 -4.48
C PRO A 261 -31.63 21.50 -5.39
N ILE A 262 -31.53 22.68 -6.03
CA ILE A 262 -32.50 23.12 -7.05
C ILE A 262 -32.46 22.18 -8.26
N PHE A 263 -31.30 21.84 -8.79
CA PHE A 263 -31.17 20.90 -9.91
C PHE A 263 -31.78 19.54 -9.57
N ILE A 264 -31.46 18.99 -8.41
CA ILE A 264 -32.07 17.72 -7.94
C ILE A 264 -33.59 17.87 -7.83
N GLY A 265 -34.07 19.02 -7.32
CA GLY A 265 -35.49 19.30 -7.21
C GLY A 265 -36.20 19.33 -8.56
N VAL A 266 -35.60 19.91 -9.59
CA VAL A 266 -36.14 19.95 -10.95
C VAL A 266 -36.25 18.52 -11.52
N TYR A 267 -35.15 17.75 -11.50
CA TYR A 267 -35.18 16.38 -12.02
C TYR A 267 -36.22 15.47 -11.34
N ARG A 268 -36.46 15.69 -10.06
CA ARG A 268 -37.50 14.98 -9.30
C ARG A 268 -38.94 15.30 -9.77
N THR A 269 -39.16 16.38 -10.46
CA THR A 269 -40.48 16.77 -10.97
C THR A 269 -40.70 16.46 -12.44
N LEU A 270 -39.68 15.94 -13.12
CA LEU A 270 -39.76 15.59 -14.55
C LEU A 270 -40.35 14.18 -14.74
N ASP A 271 -41.32 14.07 -15.61
CA ASP A 271 -41.89 12.78 -16.09
C ASP A 271 -41.15 12.27 -17.34
N GLY A 272 -39.81 12.44 -17.40
CA GLY A 272 -38.98 12.06 -18.55
C GLY A 272 -37.89 13.10 -18.83
N PRO A 273 -37.28 13.09 -20.02
CA PRO A 273 -36.21 14.03 -20.36
C PRO A 273 -36.68 15.49 -20.24
N ALA A 274 -35.79 16.36 -19.76
CA ALA A 274 -36.05 17.80 -19.71
C ALA A 274 -36.41 18.34 -21.10
N ASP A 275 -37.44 19.15 -21.16
CA ASP A 275 -37.78 19.87 -22.40
C ASP A 275 -36.70 20.94 -22.71
N VAL A 276 -36.79 21.54 -23.89
CA VAL A 276 -35.79 22.51 -24.37
C VAL A 276 -35.65 23.72 -23.45
N GLU A 277 -36.77 24.21 -22.92
CA GLU A 277 -36.76 25.37 -22.04
C GLU A 277 -36.10 25.07 -20.70
N THR A 278 -36.47 23.94 -20.10
CA THR A 278 -35.84 23.44 -18.85
C THR A 278 -34.35 23.15 -19.05
N ALA A 279 -33.95 22.48 -20.14
CA ALA A 279 -32.55 22.19 -20.44
C ALA A 279 -31.72 23.49 -20.64
N VAL A 280 -32.28 24.49 -21.31
CA VAL A 280 -31.64 25.82 -21.46
C VAL A 280 -31.50 26.48 -20.09
N ALA A 281 -32.52 26.44 -19.25
CA ALA A 281 -32.46 27.06 -17.92
C ALA A 281 -31.43 26.37 -17.02
N LEU A 282 -31.39 25.04 -16.97
CA LEU A 282 -30.37 24.25 -16.25
C LEU A 282 -28.96 24.63 -16.69
N THR A 283 -28.69 24.59 -18.01
CA THR A 283 -27.38 24.90 -18.56
C THR A 283 -26.98 26.35 -18.32
N SER A 284 -27.90 27.30 -18.53
CA SER A 284 -27.65 28.72 -18.32
C SER A 284 -27.40 29.08 -16.85
N THR A 285 -28.06 28.39 -15.93
CA THR A 285 -27.83 28.51 -14.48
C THR A 285 -26.38 28.12 -14.12
N MET A 286 -25.79 27.17 -14.82
CA MET A 286 -24.39 26.77 -14.59
C MET A 286 -23.39 27.65 -15.32
N THR A 287 -23.62 28.03 -16.56
CA THR A 287 -22.61 28.54 -17.47
C THR A 287 -22.66 30.07 -17.66
N LEU A 288 -23.75 30.75 -17.29
CA LEU A 288 -23.97 32.16 -17.53
C LEU A 288 -24.11 32.97 -16.22
N PRO A 289 -22.99 33.40 -15.57
CA PRO A 289 -23.04 34.03 -14.25
C PRO A 289 -23.99 35.24 -14.16
N GLY A 290 -24.06 36.06 -15.20
CA GLY A 290 -24.86 37.29 -15.20
C GLY A 290 -26.38 37.09 -15.17
N VAL A 291 -26.87 35.91 -15.53
CA VAL A 291 -28.30 35.58 -15.55
C VAL A 291 -28.64 34.31 -14.73
N SER A 292 -27.64 33.75 -14.09
CA SER A 292 -27.73 32.49 -13.34
C SER A 292 -28.85 32.50 -12.27
N ASN A 293 -29.04 33.61 -11.55
CA ASN A 293 -30.09 33.75 -10.54
C ASN A 293 -31.48 33.78 -11.16
N ALA A 294 -31.66 34.52 -12.29
CA ALA A 294 -32.94 34.57 -12.99
C ALA A 294 -33.37 33.18 -13.48
N TYR A 295 -32.46 32.41 -14.08
CA TYR A 295 -32.75 31.05 -14.50
C TYR A 295 -33.00 30.12 -13.30
N ALA A 296 -32.23 30.26 -12.22
CA ALA A 296 -32.47 29.46 -10.99
C ALA A 296 -33.89 29.78 -10.41
N ASN A 297 -34.32 31.03 -10.41
CA ASN A 297 -35.67 31.40 -9.98
C ASN A 297 -36.74 30.81 -10.91
N TRP A 298 -36.48 30.80 -12.21
CA TRP A 298 -37.37 30.14 -13.16
C TRP A 298 -37.45 28.62 -12.88
N LEU A 299 -36.32 27.96 -12.63
CA LEU A 299 -36.29 26.53 -12.25
C LEU A 299 -37.08 26.28 -10.95
N LEU A 300 -37.05 27.19 -9.98
CA LEU A 300 -37.89 27.09 -8.79
C LEU A 300 -39.39 27.11 -9.12
N THR A 301 -39.81 27.84 -10.15
CA THR A 301 -41.23 27.82 -10.60
C THR A 301 -41.63 26.47 -11.19
N GLN A 302 -40.67 25.74 -11.78
CA GLN A 302 -40.94 24.39 -12.31
C GLN A 302 -41.11 23.36 -11.18
N ILE A 303 -40.38 23.52 -10.07
CA ILE A 303 -40.51 22.65 -8.89
C ILE A 303 -41.90 22.78 -8.22
N SER A 304 -42.59 23.91 -8.40
CA SER A 304 -43.78 24.28 -7.63
C SER A 304 -44.99 24.70 -8.47
N GLU A 305 -45.02 24.35 -9.73
CA GLU A 305 -46.13 24.70 -10.62
C GLU A 305 -46.44 26.22 -10.73
N GLY A 306 -45.36 27.05 -10.71
CA GLY A 306 -45.44 28.47 -11.06
C GLY A 306 -45.04 29.49 -10.00
N SER A 307 -44.71 29.07 -8.77
CA SER A 307 -44.24 29.96 -7.70
C SER A 307 -42.79 29.74 -7.31
N ALA A 308 -41.89 30.64 -7.64
CA ALA A 308 -40.47 30.58 -7.21
C ALA A 308 -40.34 30.56 -5.66
N GLN A 309 -41.22 31.29 -4.94
CA GLN A 309 -41.25 31.27 -3.49
C GLN A 309 -41.62 29.89 -2.93
N GLU A 310 -42.65 29.25 -3.49
CA GLU A 310 -43.05 27.89 -3.11
C GLU A 310 -41.96 26.86 -3.50
N GLY A 311 -41.31 27.03 -4.65
CA GLY A 311 -40.18 26.22 -5.09
C GLY A 311 -39.00 26.25 -4.10
N ALA A 312 -38.65 27.45 -3.61
CA ALA A 312 -37.60 27.62 -2.60
C ALA A 312 -37.96 26.83 -1.30
N GLN A 313 -39.25 26.90 -0.89
CA GLN A 313 -39.71 26.12 0.27
C GLN A 313 -39.71 24.60 0.00
N GLN A 314 -40.01 24.16 -1.22
CA GLN A 314 -39.91 22.75 -1.58
C GLN A 314 -38.47 22.24 -1.57
N VAL A 315 -37.51 23.05 -2.06
CA VAL A 315 -36.08 22.74 -1.94
C VAL A 315 -35.66 22.61 -0.45
N THR A 316 -36.17 23.48 0.42
CA THR A 316 -35.93 23.39 1.85
C THR A 316 -36.53 22.09 2.45
N ARG A 317 -37.77 21.76 2.09
CA ARG A 317 -38.41 20.50 2.53
C ARG A 317 -37.62 19.27 2.07
N PHE A 318 -37.14 19.29 0.82
CA PHE A 318 -36.26 18.26 0.27
C PHE A 318 -35.00 18.10 1.10
N MET A 319 -34.24 19.19 1.31
CA MET A 319 -33.02 19.15 2.11
C MET A 319 -33.25 18.61 3.52
N ARG A 320 -34.31 19.04 4.20
CA ARG A 320 -34.70 18.54 5.53
C ARG A 320 -35.03 17.06 5.52
N ARG A 321 -35.74 16.55 4.51
CA ARG A 321 -36.04 15.12 4.37
C ARG A 321 -34.79 14.29 4.18
N MET A 322 -33.77 14.87 3.55
CA MET A 322 -32.46 14.23 3.39
C MET A 322 -31.55 14.35 4.63
N GLY A 323 -32.04 14.94 5.73
CA GLY A 323 -31.28 15.13 6.96
C GLY A 323 -30.38 16.38 6.96
N LEU A 324 -30.46 17.23 5.93
CA LEU A 324 -29.71 18.49 5.81
C LEU A 324 -30.46 19.59 6.55
N THR A 325 -30.47 19.52 7.87
CA THR A 325 -31.35 20.34 8.73
C THR A 325 -30.86 21.78 8.96
N ASN A 326 -29.59 22.04 8.65
CA ASN A 326 -28.98 23.36 8.74
C ASN A 326 -29.02 24.15 7.40
N SER A 327 -29.41 23.47 6.31
CA SER A 327 -29.53 24.10 4.99
C SER A 327 -30.98 24.47 4.70
N TYR A 328 -31.17 25.67 4.19
CA TYR A 328 -32.48 26.14 3.75
C TYR A 328 -32.40 27.21 2.66
N MET A 329 -33.50 27.34 1.94
CA MET A 329 -33.80 28.42 1.02
C MET A 329 -35.20 28.95 1.36
N ALA A 330 -35.26 30.10 2.06
CA ALA A 330 -36.53 30.69 2.53
C ALA A 330 -37.18 31.59 1.48
N ALA A 331 -36.39 32.06 0.50
CA ALA A 331 -36.85 32.90 -0.62
C ALA A 331 -36.06 32.57 -1.90
N PRO A 332 -36.58 32.93 -3.10
CA PRO A 332 -35.81 32.93 -4.33
C PRO A 332 -34.63 33.89 -4.27
N TYR A 333 -33.72 33.82 -5.26
CA TYR A 333 -32.62 34.78 -5.38
C TYR A 333 -33.19 36.19 -5.67
N ASP A 334 -32.56 37.19 -5.09
CA ASP A 334 -32.86 38.60 -5.30
C ASP A 334 -34.33 38.97 -4.97
N ALA A 335 -34.98 38.21 -4.06
CA ALA A 335 -36.37 38.46 -3.68
C ALA A 335 -36.52 39.65 -2.73
N ASP A 336 -37.50 40.51 -3.01
CA ASP A 336 -37.89 41.60 -2.12
C ASP A 336 -39.05 41.11 -1.20
N VAL A 337 -38.67 40.37 -0.16
CA VAL A 337 -39.61 39.82 0.84
C VAL A 337 -39.10 40.11 2.26
N PRO A 338 -39.96 40.15 3.25
CA PRO A 338 -39.55 40.32 4.68
C PRO A 338 -38.51 39.26 5.07
N ILE A 339 -37.52 39.69 5.88
CA ILE A 339 -36.45 38.82 6.37
C ILE A 339 -37.07 37.63 7.16
N PRO A 340 -36.85 36.38 6.73
CA PRO A 340 -37.38 35.24 7.42
C PRO A 340 -36.61 34.99 8.74
N HIS A 341 -37.28 34.45 9.73
CA HIS A 341 -36.61 34.01 10.97
C HIS A 341 -36.53 32.49 10.98
N VAL A 342 -35.40 31.97 10.41
CA VAL A 342 -35.13 30.53 10.38
C VAL A 342 -34.00 30.19 11.35
N VAL A 343 -34.31 29.43 12.39
CA VAL A 343 -33.37 28.97 13.41
C VAL A 343 -32.92 27.56 13.08
N THR A 344 -31.60 27.33 13.06
CA THR A 344 -30.98 26.03 12.92
C THR A 344 -29.89 25.83 13.97
N ALA A 345 -29.41 24.60 14.17
CA ALA A 345 -28.32 24.36 15.09
C ALA A 345 -27.04 25.11 14.65
N ALA A 346 -26.80 25.20 13.34
CA ALA A 346 -25.61 25.85 12.79
C ALA A 346 -25.61 27.38 12.98
N ASN A 347 -26.76 28.09 12.79
CA ASN A 347 -26.82 29.53 12.96
C ASN A 347 -27.15 29.99 14.40
N SER A 348 -27.39 29.04 15.32
CA SER A 348 -27.53 29.30 16.74
C SER A 348 -26.23 29.18 17.54
N ARG A 349 -25.13 28.90 16.87
CA ARG A 349 -23.80 28.80 17.49
C ARG A 349 -23.32 30.15 17.99
N SER A 350 -22.58 30.15 19.10
CA SER A 350 -21.94 31.32 19.67
C SER A 350 -20.42 31.36 19.54
N ASP A 351 -19.82 30.25 19.12
CA ASP A 351 -18.37 30.11 19.00
C ASP A 351 -17.83 30.56 17.63
N PHE A 352 -18.60 30.35 16.55
CA PHE A 352 -18.27 30.80 15.20
C PHE A 352 -19.51 31.38 14.52
N SER A 353 -19.35 32.51 13.83
CA SER A 353 -20.37 33.08 12.95
C SER A 353 -19.73 33.58 11.68
N ALA A 354 -20.27 33.14 10.54
CA ALA A 354 -19.92 33.64 9.21
C ALA A 354 -21.00 34.64 8.69
N ASP A 355 -21.82 35.20 9.56
CA ASP A 355 -22.92 36.14 9.24
C ASP A 355 -23.75 35.64 8.03
N PRO A 356 -24.39 34.45 8.13
CA PRO A 356 -25.05 33.81 6.99
C PRO A 356 -26.25 34.65 6.53
N ASP A 357 -26.50 34.64 5.21
CA ASP A 357 -27.68 35.23 4.59
C ASP A 357 -28.96 34.67 5.22
N PRO A 358 -29.86 35.50 5.79
CA PRO A 358 -31.09 35.04 6.42
C PRO A 358 -32.07 34.39 5.44
N TYR A 359 -31.95 34.60 4.13
CA TYR A 359 -32.80 34.01 3.11
C TYR A 359 -32.35 32.64 2.65
N MET A 360 -31.03 32.37 2.72
CA MET A 360 -30.47 31.10 2.25
C MET A 360 -29.15 30.76 2.93
N GLN A 361 -29.11 29.58 3.49
CA GLN A 361 -28.02 29.10 4.34
C GLN A 361 -27.65 27.67 4.00
N THR A 362 -26.39 27.32 4.16
CA THR A 362 -25.91 25.93 4.17
C THR A 362 -24.69 25.78 5.05
N THR A 363 -24.21 24.53 5.20
CA THR A 363 -22.93 24.19 5.82
C THR A 363 -22.07 23.37 4.88
N PRO A 364 -20.73 23.43 4.94
CA PRO A 364 -19.86 22.60 4.10
C PRO A 364 -20.16 21.11 4.24
N LYS A 365 -20.42 20.63 5.44
CA LYS A 365 -20.78 19.23 5.70
C LYS A 365 -22.04 18.81 4.96
N GLU A 366 -23.11 19.62 5.04
CA GLU A 366 -24.37 19.26 4.42
C GLU A 366 -24.29 19.28 2.88
N MET A 367 -23.57 20.23 2.29
CA MET A 367 -23.32 20.20 0.84
C MET A 367 -22.46 19.02 0.41
N GLY A 368 -21.43 18.68 1.17
CA GLY A 368 -20.64 17.47 0.91
C GLY A 368 -21.47 16.19 1.00
N LEU A 369 -22.32 16.06 2.01
CA LEU A 369 -23.22 14.92 2.14
C LEU A 369 -24.23 14.83 0.99
N LEU A 370 -24.78 15.98 0.55
CA LEU A 370 -25.68 16.00 -0.61
C LEU A 370 -24.98 15.52 -1.89
N LEU A 371 -23.74 15.94 -2.11
CA LEU A 371 -22.94 15.51 -3.25
C LEU A 371 -22.60 14.01 -3.15
N GLU A 372 -22.30 13.47 -1.96
CA GLU A 372 -22.14 12.02 -1.76
C GLU A 372 -23.43 11.26 -2.12
N MET A 373 -24.58 11.77 -1.66
CA MET A 373 -25.88 11.15 -2.00
C MET A 373 -26.14 11.16 -3.51
N LEU A 374 -25.73 12.22 -4.19
CA LEU A 374 -25.83 12.32 -5.65
C LEU A 374 -24.93 11.29 -6.37
N VAL A 375 -23.69 11.10 -5.91
CA VAL A 375 -22.79 10.04 -6.45
C VAL A 375 -23.42 8.67 -6.25
N ARG A 376 -23.88 8.36 -5.05
CA ARG A 376 -24.51 7.07 -4.75
C ARG A 376 -25.79 6.84 -5.56
N CYS A 377 -26.59 7.89 -5.76
CA CYS A 377 -27.77 7.84 -6.64
C CYS A 377 -27.37 7.48 -8.09
N ALA A 378 -26.37 8.15 -8.63
CA ALA A 378 -25.86 7.85 -9.98
C ALA A 378 -25.34 6.41 -10.13
N GLU A 379 -24.93 5.79 -9.02
CA GLU A 379 -24.53 4.37 -8.92
C GLU A 379 -25.73 3.42 -8.69
N GLY A 380 -26.96 3.93 -8.64
CA GLY A 380 -28.17 3.12 -8.44
C GLY A 380 -28.43 2.72 -6.98
N LYS A 381 -27.94 3.47 -6.00
CA LYS A 381 -28.08 3.18 -4.56
C LYS A 381 -28.13 4.45 -3.71
N GLY A 382 -28.37 4.29 -2.42
CA GLY A 382 -28.22 5.37 -1.43
C GLY A 382 -29.53 6.05 -1.03
N ALA A 383 -29.37 7.06 -0.15
CA ALA A 383 -30.46 7.70 0.57
C ALA A 383 -31.44 8.45 -0.36
N LEU A 384 -30.92 9.06 -1.44
CA LEU A 384 -31.75 9.82 -2.38
C LEU A 384 -32.79 8.94 -3.07
N LEU A 385 -32.36 7.81 -3.64
CA LEU A 385 -33.26 6.83 -4.26
C LEU A 385 -34.21 6.19 -3.23
N ALA A 386 -33.72 5.93 -2.00
CA ALA A 386 -34.54 5.36 -0.95
C ALA A 386 -35.65 6.33 -0.46
N ALA A 387 -35.36 7.63 -0.43
CA ALA A 387 -36.32 8.65 -0.02
C ALA A 387 -37.32 9.02 -1.12
N TYR A 388 -36.93 8.86 -2.38
CA TYR A 388 -37.69 9.28 -3.56
C TYR A 388 -37.64 8.22 -4.69
N PRO A 389 -38.11 6.97 -4.43
CA PRO A 389 -37.91 5.84 -5.33
C PRO A 389 -38.60 6.02 -6.71
N ASP A 390 -39.68 6.80 -6.77
CA ASP A 390 -40.46 7.02 -7.98
C ASP A 390 -40.30 8.44 -8.55
N GLU A 391 -39.44 9.28 -7.93
CA GLU A 391 -39.32 10.69 -8.28
C GLU A 391 -37.95 11.05 -8.84
N ILE A 392 -36.93 10.17 -8.69
CA ILE A 392 -35.59 10.38 -9.25
C ILE A 392 -34.95 9.05 -9.64
N LEU A 393 -34.32 9.05 -10.80
CA LEU A 393 -33.65 7.89 -11.36
C LEU A 393 -32.11 8.05 -11.31
N PRO A 394 -31.35 6.95 -11.33
CA PRO A 394 -29.87 7.00 -11.42
C PRO A 394 -29.35 7.80 -12.62
N GLU A 395 -30.07 7.75 -13.76
CA GLU A 395 -29.79 8.51 -14.97
C GLU A 395 -29.83 10.01 -14.72
N GLU A 396 -30.87 10.48 -14.05
CA GLU A 396 -31.09 11.89 -13.72
C GLU A 396 -30.01 12.41 -12.74
N CYS A 397 -29.62 11.57 -11.80
CA CYS A 397 -28.47 11.89 -10.94
C CYS A 397 -27.17 12.04 -11.76
N ARG A 398 -26.95 11.22 -12.79
CA ARG A 398 -25.83 11.39 -13.73
C ARG A 398 -25.94 12.68 -14.54
N GLU A 399 -27.13 13.09 -14.94
CA GLU A 399 -27.36 14.36 -15.64
C GLU A 399 -27.07 15.54 -14.73
N VAL A 400 -27.48 15.51 -13.45
CA VAL A 400 -27.10 16.56 -12.48
C VAL A 400 -25.59 16.64 -12.32
N ILE A 401 -24.90 15.51 -12.23
CA ILE A 401 -23.43 15.48 -12.18
C ILE A 401 -22.83 16.11 -13.44
N ALA A 402 -23.30 15.70 -14.63
CA ALA A 402 -22.83 16.25 -15.90
C ALA A 402 -23.07 17.78 -16.00
N LEU A 403 -24.18 18.27 -15.48
CA LEU A 403 -24.48 19.69 -15.38
C LEU A 403 -23.46 20.42 -14.47
N LEU A 404 -23.10 19.84 -13.33
CA LEU A 404 -22.09 20.39 -12.43
C LEU A 404 -20.67 20.38 -13.04
N GLU A 405 -20.36 19.44 -13.94
CA GLU A 405 -19.11 19.41 -14.71
C GLU A 405 -18.97 20.59 -15.70
N MET A 406 -20.08 21.22 -16.09
CA MET A 406 -20.08 22.39 -16.98
C MET A 406 -19.66 23.68 -16.29
N ASN A 407 -19.32 23.68 -15.00
CA ASN A 407 -18.91 24.88 -14.29
C ASN A 407 -17.66 25.51 -14.93
N PRO A 408 -17.72 26.77 -15.43
CA PRO A 408 -16.62 27.37 -16.16
C PRO A 408 -15.49 27.91 -15.24
N ILE A 409 -15.71 27.95 -13.93
CA ILE A 409 -14.74 28.53 -12.99
C ILE A 409 -13.48 27.66 -12.93
N SER A 410 -12.32 28.32 -13.09
CA SER A 410 -10.99 27.70 -13.01
C SER A 410 -10.23 28.01 -11.71
N THR A 411 -10.84 28.77 -10.82
CA THR A 411 -10.33 29.10 -9.47
C THR A 411 -10.86 28.10 -8.42
N PHE A 412 -10.65 28.37 -7.16
CA PHE A 412 -11.12 27.59 -6.01
C PHE A 412 -10.61 26.12 -6.05
N ILE A 413 -11.50 25.13 -5.90
CA ILE A 413 -11.15 23.70 -5.92
C ILE A 413 -10.38 23.34 -7.20
N LYS A 414 -10.85 23.80 -8.36
CA LYS A 414 -10.26 23.42 -9.67
C LYS A 414 -8.79 23.84 -9.79
N ALA A 415 -8.41 24.99 -9.23
CA ALA A 415 -7.03 25.49 -9.29
C ALA A 415 -6.02 24.63 -8.51
N GLY A 416 -6.47 23.84 -7.56
CA GLY A 416 -5.63 22.93 -6.78
C GLY A 416 -5.51 21.50 -7.35
N LEU A 417 -6.27 21.18 -8.39
CA LEU A 417 -6.31 19.85 -8.97
C LEU A 417 -5.40 19.75 -10.21
N PRO A 418 -4.84 18.56 -10.49
CA PRO A 418 -4.12 18.34 -11.73
C PRO A 418 -4.98 18.60 -12.96
N GLU A 419 -4.33 19.05 -14.04
CA GLU A 419 -5.00 19.29 -15.31
C GLU A 419 -5.70 18.02 -15.82
N GLY A 420 -6.90 18.15 -16.35
CA GLY A 420 -7.72 17.04 -16.84
C GLY A 420 -8.46 16.26 -15.76
N THR A 421 -8.33 16.64 -14.48
CA THR A 421 -9.12 16.01 -13.41
C THR A 421 -10.62 16.21 -13.66
N ARG A 422 -11.39 15.11 -13.61
CA ARG A 422 -12.85 15.17 -13.66
C ARG A 422 -13.37 15.77 -12.36
N LEU A 423 -14.09 16.88 -12.49
CA LEU A 423 -14.63 17.68 -11.38
C LEU A 423 -16.06 18.11 -11.71
N ALA A 424 -17.01 17.74 -10.86
CA ALA A 424 -18.37 18.26 -10.88
C ALA A 424 -18.56 19.15 -9.66
N HIS A 425 -18.71 20.48 -9.83
CA HIS A 425 -18.74 21.39 -8.71
C HIS A 425 -19.65 22.60 -8.90
N LYS A 426 -20.02 23.24 -7.80
CA LYS A 426 -20.73 24.53 -7.80
C LYS A 426 -20.11 25.47 -6.80
N HIS A 427 -19.61 26.59 -7.30
CA HIS A 427 -19.13 27.70 -6.48
C HIS A 427 -20.27 28.69 -6.17
N GLY A 428 -20.09 29.46 -5.11
CA GLY A 428 -20.89 30.60 -4.71
C GLY A 428 -20.02 31.70 -4.11
N PHE A 429 -20.40 32.92 -4.28
CA PHE A 429 -19.70 34.06 -3.68
C PHE A 429 -20.65 35.22 -3.39
N SER A 430 -20.32 35.97 -2.35
CA SER A 430 -20.83 37.29 -1.99
C SER A 430 -19.64 38.21 -1.66
N ASN A 431 -19.89 39.37 -1.14
CA ASN A 431 -18.80 40.25 -0.68
C ASN A 431 -17.99 39.62 0.47
N GLU A 432 -18.64 38.89 1.36
CA GLU A 432 -18.07 38.39 2.62
C GLU A 432 -17.88 36.88 2.65
N ASN A 433 -18.56 36.16 1.74
CA ASN A 433 -18.54 34.69 1.71
C ASN A 433 -18.12 34.14 0.35
N GLN A 434 -17.31 33.10 0.36
CA GLN A 434 -17.03 32.26 -0.82
C GLN A 434 -17.14 30.79 -0.44
N SER A 435 -17.75 30.02 -1.31
CA SER A 435 -17.88 28.58 -1.13
C SER A 435 -17.68 27.86 -2.46
N ASP A 436 -17.14 26.64 -2.40
CA ASP A 436 -17.11 25.71 -3.52
C ASP A 436 -17.34 24.30 -3.00
N ALA A 437 -18.25 23.56 -3.62
CA ALA A 437 -18.58 22.20 -3.26
C ALA A 437 -18.57 21.33 -4.51
N GLY A 438 -17.80 20.23 -4.48
CA GLY A 438 -17.60 19.41 -5.66
C GLY A 438 -17.38 17.93 -5.38
N ILE A 439 -17.60 17.15 -6.42
CA ILE A 439 -17.25 15.74 -6.55
C ILE A 439 -15.99 15.67 -7.40
N ILE A 440 -14.95 15.08 -6.88
CA ILE A 440 -13.65 14.91 -7.55
C ILE A 440 -13.43 13.41 -7.79
N TRP A 441 -13.21 13.02 -9.05
CA TRP A 441 -12.79 11.66 -9.39
C TRP A 441 -11.27 11.57 -9.33
N GLY A 442 -10.78 11.28 -8.12
CA GLY A 442 -9.35 11.17 -7.83
C GLY A 442 -8.83 9.74 -7.89
N PRO A 443 -7.52 9.57 -7.67
CA PRO A 443 -6.94 8.26 -7.43
C PRO A 443 -7.65 7.57 -6.24
N GLY A 444 -7.98 6.28 -6.40
CA GLY A 444 -8.71 5.51 -5.37
C GLY A 444 -10.22 5.65 -5.40
N GLY A 445 -10.79 6.53 -6.25
CA GLY A 445 -12.24 6.69 -6.44
C GLY A 445 -12.74 8.11 -6.17
N PRO A 446 -14.06 8.33 -6.27
CA PRO A 446 -14.65 9.65 -6.04
C PRO A 446 -14.62 10.04 -4.56
N TYR A 447 -14.34 11.30 -4.32
CA TYR A 447 -14.53 11.95 -3.02
C TYR A 447 -15.25 13.28 -3.19
N VAL A 448 -15.91 13.73 -2.13
CA VAL A 448 -16.54 15.05 -2.07
C VAL A 448 -15.67 15.99 -1.26
N LEU A 449 -15.60 17.24 -1.72
CA LEU A 449 -14.90 18.33 -1.04
C LEU A 449 -15.80 19.54 -1.05
N SER A 450 -16.09 20.08 0.13
CA SER A 450 -16.83 21.32 0.29
C SER A 450 -16.05 22.28 1.19
N ILE A 451 -15.80 23.49 0.69
CA ILE A 451 -15.01 24.53 1.35
C ILE A 451 -15.84 25.79 1.41
N SER A 452 -15.89 26.43 2.56
CA SER A 452 -16.47 27.77 2.72
C SER A 452 -15.50 28.67 3.47
N VAL A 453 -15.43 29.92 3.06
CA VAL A 453 -14.61 30.96 3.71
C VAL A 453 -15.44 32.21 3.91
N TYR A 454 -15.18 32.91 5.02
CA TYR A 454 -15.82 34.16 5.39
C TYR A 454 -14.79 35.17 5.89
N GLN A 455 -15.00 36.43 5.52
CA GLN A 455 -14.27 37.59 6.05
C GLN A 455 -15.25 38.76 6.17
N PRO A 456 -15.34 39.43 7.34
CA PRO A 456 -16.19 40.59 7.49
C PRO A 456 -15.91 41.66 6.48
N HIS A 457 -16.96 42.29 5.93
CA HIS A 457 -16.96 43.36 4.97
C HIS A 457 -16.54 42.95 3.55
N TRP A 458 -15.41 42.27 3.37
CA TRP A 458 -14.92 41.89 2.05
C TRP A 458 -13.93 40.72 2.13
N VAL A 459 -14.25 39.65 1.45
CA VAL A 459 -13.33 38.50 1.30
C VAL A 459 -12.26 38.83 0.27
N GLU A 460 -11.00 38.86 0.72
CA GLU A 460 -9.86 39.14 -0.16
C GLU A 460 -9.47 37.92 -0.98
N TYR A 461 -9.67 37.97 -2.30
CA TYR A 461 -9.42 36.89 -3.25
C TYR A 461 -7.96 36.43 -3.24
N ARG A 462 -7.02 37.30 -2.92
CA ARG A 462 -5.60 36.95 -2.80
C ARG A 462 -5.30 35.97 -1.69
N TYR A 463 -6.20 35.82 -0.70
CA TYR A 463 -6.07 34.82 0.38
C TYR A 463 -7.02 33.65 0.19
N SER A 464 -8.28 33.90 -0.17
CA SER A 464 -9.29 32.87 -0.28
C SER A 464 -9.05 31.90 -1.45
N HIS A 465 -8.69 32.43 -2.64
CA HIS A 465 -8.47 31.55 -3.80
C HIS A 465 -7.27 30.62 -3.63
N PRO A 466 -6.06 31.08 -3.20
CA PRO A 466 -4.96 30.17 -2.90
C PRO A 466 -5.28 29.17 -1.79
N LEU A 467 -5.95 29.59 -0.71
CA LEU A 467 -6.32 28.69 0.38
C LEU A 467 -7.20 27.53 -0.11
N MET A 468 -8.26 27.84 -0.89
CA MET A 468 -9.16 26.82 -1.41
C MET A 468 -8.46 25.89 -2.40
N ALA A 469 -7.56 26.42 -3.22
CA ALA A 469 -6.72 25.63 -4.12
C ALA A 469 -5.73 24.73 -3.36
N ASP A 470 -5.10 25.24 -2.32
CA ASP A 470 -4.15 24.48 -1.49
C ASP A 470 -4.84 23.34 -0.72
N ILE A 471 -6.07 23.60 -0.21
CA ILE A 471 -6.91 22.57 0.42
C ILE A 471 -7.26 21.47 -0.59
N ALA A 472 -7.66 21.84 -1.81
CA ALA A 472 -8.00 20.90 -2.86
C ALA A 472 -6.78 20.05 -3.28
N LYS A 473 -5.61 20.70 -3.42
CA LYS A 473 -4.36 20.00 -3.72
C LYS A 473 -3.95 19.02 -2.60
N ALA A 474 -3.99 19.45 -1.35
CA ALA A 474 -3.65 18.58 -0.23
C ALA A 474 -4.57 17.36 -0.18
N THR A 475 -5.86 17.55 -0.41
CA THR A 475 -6.84 16.47 -0.45
C THR A 475 -6.57 15.51 -1.60
N TRP A 476 -6.25 16.01 -2.78
CA TRP A 476 -5.84 15.21 -3.92
C TRP A 476 -4.58 14.38 -3.65
N ASP A 477 -3.52 15.04 -3.16
CA ASP A 477 -2.24 14.39 -2.89
C ASP A 477 -2.38 13.30 -1.82
N PHE A 478 -3.23 13.53 -0.81
CA PHE A 478 -3.54 12.53 0.22
C PHE A 478 -4.19 11.29 -0.39
N PHE A 479 -5.27 11.46 -1.17
CA PHE A 479 -5.96 10.30 -1.76
C PHE A 479 -5.13 9.62 -2.85
N ALA A 480 -4.23 10.33 -3.54
CA ALA A 480 -3.27 9.74 -4.46
C ALA A 480 -2.29 8.81 -3.72
N LEU A 481 -1.73 9.29 -2.61
CA LEU A 481 -0.85 8.48 -1.76
C LEU A 481 -1.60 7.30 -1.13
N TRP A 482 -2.81 7.55 -0.60
CA TRP A 482 -3.64 6.50 0.01
C TRP A 482 -4.00 5.39 -0.98
N ALA A 483 -4.30 5.74 -2.23
CA ALA A 483 -4.59 4.76 -3.28
C ALA A 483 -3.34 3.96 -3.67
N ALA A 484 -2.18 4.61 -3.79
CA ALA A 484 -0.92 3.96 -4.15
C ALA A 484 -0.52 2.89 -3.12
N THR A 485 -0.69 3.16 -1.82
CA THR A 485 -0.35 2.21 -0.74
C THR A 485 -1.33 1.05 -0.57
N ARG A 486 -2.43 1.00 -1.32
CA ARG A 486 -3.45 -0.07 -1.30
C ARG A 486 -3.47 -0.91 -2.58
N ALA A 487 -2.74 -0.49 -3.59
CA ALA A 487 -2.66 -1.18 -4.87
C ALA A 487 -1.57 -2.28 -4.88
N GLU A 488 -0.71 -2.29 -3.87
CA GLU A 488 0.31 -3.30 -3.57
C GLU A 488 -0.26 -4.37 -2.59
#